data_cd0db7b4dcb8995eef9b3c21af58d337
#
_entry.id   cd0db7b4dcb8995eef9b3c21af58d337
#
_cell.length_a   1.000
_cell.length_b   1.000
_cell.length_c   1.000
_cell.angle_alpha   90.00
_cell.angle_beta   90.00
_cell.angle_gamma   90.00
#
_symmetry.space_group_name_H-M   'P 1'
#
loop_
_entity.id
_entity.type
_entity.pdbx_description
1 polymer ?
#
loop_
_entity_poly.entity_id
_entity_poly.type
_entity_poly.pdbx_seq_one_letter_code
_entity_poly.pdbx_strand_id
1 'polypeptide(L)'
;MGKFQVISHPLIQHKLSILRREDTSTKNFRELVNEIAMLMGYEVSRDLPLEDVEIQTPVSKTIQKQLAGKKLAIVPILRAGIGMVDGFLSLVPAAKVGHIGMYRDEETLEPVEYLVKLPEDIDQRQIFVVDPMLATGGSAILAVDSLKKRGAANIKFVCLVAAPEGVKKLQDAHPDVDIYTAALDEKLNEHGYIVPGLGDAGDRLFGTK
;
A
#
# COMPACT_ATOMS: atom_id res chain seq x y z
N MET A 1 -17.94 8.09 -0.95
CA MET A 1 -16.90 8.39 0.07
C MET A 1 -16.05 7.15 0.20
N GLY A 2 -14.74 7.30 0.08
CA GLY A 2 -13.79 6.19 0.20
C GLY A 2 -13.93 5.51 1.57
N LYS A 3 -13.66 4.21 1.58
CA LYS A 3 -13.76 3.37 2.76
C LYS A 3 -12.47 3.48 3.59
N PHE A 4 -12.59 3.57 4.91
CA PHE A 4 -11.47 3.30 5.81
C PHE A 4 -11.68 1.95 6.50
N GLN A 5 -10.69 1.07 6.41
CA GLN A 5 -10.79 -0.26 7.01
C GLN A 5 -9.50 -0.69 7.69
N VAL A 6 -9.62 -1.10 8.94
CA VAL A 6 -8.56 -1.83 9.66
C VAL A 6 -8.75 -3.33 9.43
N ILE A 7 -7.71 -3.99 8.94
CA ILE A 7 -7.71 -5.43 8.67
C ILE A 7 -7.17 -6.17 9.90
N SER A 8 -8.07 -6.60 10.77
CA SER A 8 -7.73 -7.25 12.05
C SER A 8 -7.68 -8.78 11.95
N HIS A 9 -6.97 -9.32 10.95
CA HIS A 9 -6.78 -10.76 10.82
C HIS A 9 -5.75 -11.28 11.84
N PRO A 10 -5.98 -12.41 12.57
CA PRO A 10 -5.06 -12.90 13.61
C PRO A 10 -3.62 -13.09 13.13
N LEU A 11 -3.38 -13.61 11.93
CA LEU A 11 -2.03 -13.77 11.38
C LEU A 11 -1.35 -12.43 11.12
N ILE A 12 -2.11 -11.43 10.64
CA ILE A 12 -1.59 -10.08 10.43
C ILE A 12 -1.20 -9.47 11.78
N GLN A 13 -2.08 -9.56 12.79
CA GLN A 13 -1.81 -9.01 14.12
C GLN A 13 -0.61 -9.67 14.79
N HIS A 14 -0.49 -11.00 14.69
CA HIS A 14 0.67 -11.73 15.20
C HIS A 14 1.98 -11.25 14.57
N LYS A 15 2.03 -11.18 13.24
CA LYS A 15 3.21 -10.71 12.50
C LYS A 15 3.52 -9.24 12.79
N LEU A 16 2.50 -8.41 12.88
CA LEU A 16 2.64 -6.98 13.22
C LEU A 16 3.23 -6.79 14.63
N SER A 17 2.82 -7.62 15.60
CA SER A 17 3.38 -7.57 16.96
C SER A 17 4.88 -7.87 16.98
N ILE A 18 5.36 -8.82 16.15
CA ILE A 18 6.78 -9.11 16.02
C ILE A 18 7.50 -7.98 15.26
N LEU A 19 6.88 -7.49 14.18
CA LEU A 19 7.42 -6.39 13.36
C LEU A 19 7.72 -5.13 14.18
N ARG A 20 6.84 -4.80 15.14
CA ARG A 20 6.95 -3.60 15.99
C ARG A 20 8.12 -3.63 16.97
N ARG A 21 8.59 -4.81 17.37
CA ARG A 21 9.65 -4.95 18.37
C ARG A 21 10.93 -4.28 17.91
N GLU A 22 11.60 -3.56 18.82
CA GLU A 22 12.85 -2.87 18.50
C GLU A 22 14.00 -3.83 18.19
N ASP A 23 13.98 -5.04 18.80
CA ASP A 23 14.96 -6.10 18.59
C ASP A 23 14.74 -6.92 17.31
N THR A 24 13.70 -6.64 16.52
CA THR A 24 13.48 -7.30 15.22
C THR A 24 14.56 -6.89 14.23
N SER A 25 15.37 -7.86 13.81
CA SER A 25 16.46 -7.62 12.85
C SER A 25 15.96 -7.12 11.50
N THR A 26 16.80 -6.40 10.76
CA THR A 26 16.49 -5.92 9.40
C THR A 26 16.01 -7.05 8.47
N LYS A 27 16.62 -8.24 8.57
CA LYS A 27 16.17 -9.41 7.79
C LYS A 27 14.73 -9.80 8.13
N ASN A 28 14.44 -10.00 9.41
CA ASN A 28 13.11 -10.41 9.87
C ASN A 28 12.08 -9.32 9.60
N PHE A 29 12.47 -8.05 9.72
CA PHE A 29 11.60 -6.92 9.41
C PHE A 29 11.14 -6.94 7.96
N ARG A 30 12.06 -7.15 6.99
CA ARG A 30 11.73 -7.30 5.57
C ARG A 30 10.80 -8.47 5.30
N GLU A 31 11.10 -9.63 5.88
CA GLU A 31 10.27 -10.83 5.71
C GLU A 31 8.85 -10.58 6.24
N LEU A 32 8.71 -10.00 7.44
CA LEU A 32 7.41 -9.69 8.03
C LEU A 32 6.62 -8.64 7.24
N VAL A 33 7.28 -7.57 6.75
CA VAL A 33 6.64 -6.57 5.88
C VAL A 33 6.07 -7.24 4.64
N ASN A 34 6.86 -8.09 3.99
CA ASN A 34 6.44 -8.83 2.79
C ASN A 34 5.25 -9.78 3.07
N GLU A 35 5.30 -10.53 4.16
CA GLU A 35 4.24 -11.46 4.56
C GLU A 35 2.95 -10.75 4.93
N ILE A 36 3.02 -9.65 5.68
CA ILE A 36 1.84 -8.83 6.01
C ILE A 36 1.27 -8.21 4.73
N ALA A 37 2.12 -7.68 3.85
CA ALA A 37 1.70 -7.10 2.58
C ALA A 37 0.96 -8.12 1.70
N MET A 38 1.43 -9.38 1.66
CA MET A 38 0.74 -10.46 0.97
C MET A 38 -0.65 -10.72 1.56
N LEU A 39 -0.76 -10.86 2.88
CA LEU A 39 -2.04 -11.09 3.55
C LEU A 39 -3.01 -9.92 3.37
N MET A 40 -2.51 -8.68 3.45
CA MET A 40 -3.31 -7.49 3.16
C MET A 40 -3.73 -7.43 1.69
N GLY A 41 -2.85 -7.79 0.77
CA GLY A 41 -3.14 -7.89 -0.66
C GLY A 41 -4.34 -8.79 -0.96
N TYR A 42 -4.42 -9.94 -0.26
CA TYR A 42 -5.57 -10.83 -0.36
C TYR A 42 -6.87 -10.15 0.10
N GLU A 43 -6.85 -9.43 1.22
CA GLU A 43 -8.04 -8.75 1.74
C GLU A 43 -8.48 -7.55 0.88
N VAL A 44 -7.54 -6.71 0.45
CA VAL A 44 -7.87 -5.51 -0.33
C VAL A 44 -8.27 -5.81 -1.77
N SER A 45 -8.07 -7.04 -2.24
CA SER A 45 -8.44 -7.50 -3.58
C SER A 45 -9.82 -8.17 -3.66
N ARG A 46 -10.59 -8.24 -2.55
CA ARG A 46 -11.89 -8.95 -2.48
C ARG A 46 -12.94 -8.47 -3.48
N ASP A 47 -12.91 -7.21 -3.85
CA ASP A 47 -13.87 -6.54 -4.71
C ASP A 47 -13.40 -6.39 -6.15
N LEU A 48 -12.30 -7.08 -6.53
CA LEU A 48 -11.86 -7.06 -7.92
C LEU A 48 -12.94 -7.64 -8.84
N PRO A 49 -13.23 -6.96 -9.94
CA PRO A 49 -14.27 -7.41 -10.86
C PRO A 49 -13.86 -8.71 -11.56
N LEU A 50 -14.84 -9.57 -11.78
CA LEU A 50 -14.69 -10.84 -12.49
C LEU A 50 -15.53 -10.82 -13.76
N GLU A 51 -15.04 -11.49 -14.81
CA GLU A 51 -15.75 -11.72 -16.06
C GLU A 51 -15.88 -13.21 -16.35
N ASP A 52 -16.88 -13.56 -17.14
CA ASP A 52 -17.12 -14.93 -17.59
C ASP A 52 -16.27 -15.24 -18.83
N VAL A 53 -15.48 -16.31 -18.75
CA VAL A 53 -14.61 -16.77 -19.82
C VAL A 53 -14.87 -18.24 -20.12
N GLU A 54 -15.10 -18.57 -21.40
CA GLU A 54 -15.18 -19.98 -21.84
C GLU A 54 -13.78 -20.60 -21.77
N ILE A 55 -13.66 -21.72 -21.05
CA ILE A 55 -12.43 -22.49 -20.96
C ILE A 55 -12.68 -23.95 -21.33
N GLN A 56 -11.60 -24.64 -21.73
CA GLN A 56 -11.58 -26.09 -21.89
C GLN A 56 -10.86 -26.71 -20.70
N THR A 57 -11.57 -27.52 -19.91
CA THR A 57 -10.95 -28.37 -18.89
C THR A 57 -10.51 -29.70 -19.57
N PRO A 58 -9.73 -30.55 -18.90
CA PRO A 58 -9.42 -31.88 -19.44
C PRO A 58 -10.66 -32.75 -19.74
N VAL A 59 -11.82 -32.42 -19.18
CA VAL A 59 -13.06 -33.20 -19.30
C VAL A 59 -14.06 -32.55 -20.24
N SER A 60 -14.31 -31.24 -20.15
CA SER A 60 -15.37 -30.56 -20.90
C SER A 60 -15.12 -29.06 -21.04
N LYS A 61 -15.85 -28.43 -21.99
CA LYS A 61 -15.99 -26.97 -22.04
C LYS A 61 -16.86 -26.47 -20.89
N THR A 62 -16.51 -25.32 -20.34
CA THR A 62 -17.28 -24.68 -19.27
C THR A 62 -17.01 -23.17 -19.24
N ILE A 63 -17.88 -22.43 -18.57
CA ILE A 63 -17.68 -21.00 -18.28
C ILE A 63 -17.14 -20.85 -16.87
N GLN A 64 -16.06 -20.08 -16.72
CA GLN A 64 -15.40 -19.82 -15.44
C GLN A 64 -15.11 -18.33 -15.25
N LYS A 65 -14.91 -17.92 -13.99
CA LYS A 65 -14.62 -16.54 -13.63
C LYS A 65 -13.12 -16.25 -13.73
N GLN A 66 -12.77 -15.15 -14.37
CA GLN A 66 -11.42 -14.58 -14.38
C GLN A 66 -11.46 -13.11 -13.98
N LEU A 67 -10.31 -12.55 -13.56
CA LEU A 67 -10.24 -11.12 -13.28
C LEU A 67 -10.52 -10.32 -14.55
N ALA A 68 -11.51 -9.45 -14.48
CA ALA A 68 -11.95 -8.63 -15.60
C ALA A 68 -10.95 -7.50 -15.93
N GLY A 69 -10.90 -7.12 -17.20
CA GLY A 69 -10.18 -5.95 -17.68
C GLY A 69 -8.67 -5.97 -17.45
N LYS A 70 -8.09 -4.79 -17.30
CA LYS A 70 -6.68 -4.62 -16.94
C LYS A 70 -6.46 -4.99 -15.47
N LYS A 71 -5.41 -5.78 -15.21
CA LYS A 71 -5.05 -6.22 -13.87
C LYS A 71 -4.47 -5.07 -13.04
N LEU A 72 -4.01 -5.37 -11.85
CA LEU A 72 -3.53 -4.41 -10.88
C LEU A 72 -2.29 -3.63 -11.34
N ALA A 73 -2.12 -2.43 -10.79
CA ALA A 73 -0.86 -1.76 -10.66
C ALA A 73 -0.53 -1.55 -9.17
N ILE A 74 0.68 -1.86 -8.77
CA ILE A 74 1.20 -1.63 -7.43
C ILE A 74 2.14 -0.44 -7.53
N VAL A 75 1.91 0.57 -6.70
CA VAL A 75 2.69 1.82 -6.73
C VAL A 75 3.25 2.09 -5.33
N PRO A 76 4.47 1.61 -5.03
CA PRO A 76 5.13 1.94 -3.78
C PRO A 76 5.54 3.42 -3.75
N ILE A 77 5.34 4.04 -2.58
CA ILE A 77 5.98 5.31 -2.25
C ILE A 77 7.42 5.00 -1.80
N LEU A 78 8.39 5.45 -2.58
CA LEU A 78 9.80 5.22 -2.28
C LEU A 78 10.22 6.04 -1.05
N ARG A 79 11.07 5.48 -0.21
CA ARG A 79 11.80 4.18 -0.30
C ARG A 79 11.01 3.03 0.33
N ALA A 80 10.34 3.24 1.47
CA ALA A 80 9.82 2.20 2.34
C ALA A 80 8.74 1.31 1.68
N GLY A 81 7.91 1.88 0.81
CA GLY A 81 6.86 1.15 0.10
C GLY A 81 7.37 -0.04 -0.74
N ILE A 82 8.63 -0.01 -1.17
CA ILE A 82 9.25 -1.12 -1.93
C ILE A 82 9.19 -2.45 -1.16
N GLY A 83 9.31 -2.41 0.17
CA GLY A 83 9.24 -3.62 0.99
C GLY A 83 7.91 -4.38 0.93
N MET A 84 6.84 -3.73 0.45
CA MET A 84 5.52 -4.35 0.32
C MET A 84 5.27 -4.96 -1.06
N VAL A 85 6.05 -4.61 -2.07
CA VAL A 85 5.77 -4.95 -3.49
C VAL A 85 5.74 -6.45 -3.74
N ASP A 86 6.75 -7.18 -3.27
CA ASP A 86 6.89 -8.62 -3.52
C ASP A 86 5.73 -9.42 -2.89
N GLY A 87 5.21 -8.96 -1.74
CA GLY A 87 4.03 -9.56 -1.11
C GLY A 87 2.80 -9.50 -2.03
N PHE A 88 2.54 -8.36 -2.64
CA PHE A 88 1.45 -8.22 -3.61
C PHE A 88 1.71 -9.00 -4.91
N LEU A 89 2.94 -8.99 -5.42
CA LEU A 89 3.29 -9.73 -6.64
C LEU A 89 3.18 -11.24 -6.45
N SER A 90 3.38 -11.76 -5.24
CA SER A 90 3.17 -13.17 -4.91
C SER A 90 1.72 -13.61 -5.16
N LEU A 91 0.75 -12.71 -4.97
CA LEU A 91 -0.68 -12.98 -5.21
C LEU A 91 -1.09 -12.69 -6.65
N VAL A 92 -0.58 -11.62 -7.24
CA VAL A 92 -0.94 -11.19 -8.60
C VAL A 92 0.35 -10.96 -9.40
N PRO A 93 1.01 -12.04 -9.87
CA PRO A 93 2.31 -11.93 -10.58
C PRO A 93 2.26 -11.11 -11.87
N ALA A 94 1.07 -10.97 -12.47
CA ALA A 94 0.85 -10.16 -13.67
C ALA A 94 0.56 -8.68 -13.37
N ALA A 95 0.58 -8.25 -12.10
CA ALA A 95 0.44 -6.84 -11.75
C ALA A 95 1.63 -6.04 -12.32
N LYS A 96 1.35 -4.82 -12.75
CA LYS A 96 2.40 -3.87 -13.13
C LYS A 96 2.90 -3.16 -11.88
N VAL A 97 4.16 -2.73 -11.89
CA VAL A 97 4.74 -1.94 -10.80
C VAL A 97 5.10 -0.56 -11.33
N GLY A 98 4.52 0.47 -10.71
CA GLY A 98 4.96 1.85 -10.89
C GLY A 98 5.77 2.29 -9.68
N HIS A 99 6.44 3.43 -9.76
CA HIS A 99 7.23 3.97 -8.65
C HIS A 99 6.98 5.46 -8.51
N ILE A 100 6.72 5.90 -7.29
CA ILE A 100 6.65 7.31 -6.93
C ILE A 100 7.68 7.57 -5.84
N GLY A 101 8.65 8.43 -6.13
CA GLY A 101 9.67 8.86 -5.19
C GLY A 101 9.36 10.24 -4.65
N MET A 102 9.31 10.33 -3.33
CA MET A 102 9.08 11.56 -2.58
C MET A 102 10.20 11.75 -1.57
N TYR A 103 10.63 12.99 -1.36
CA TYR A 103 11.44 13.35 -0.21
C TYR A 103 10.81 14.58 0.47
N ARG A 104 11.17 14.80 1.71
CA ARG A 104 10.78 16.02 2.41
C ARG A 104 11.88 17.05 2.22
N ASP A 105 11.53 18.19 1.66
CA ASP A 105 12.45 19.32 1.56
C ASP A 105 12.89 19.78 2.95
N GLU A 106 14.19 19.97 3.15
CA GLU A 106 14.77 20.28 4.48
C GLU A 106 14.44 21.69 4.96
N GLU A 107 14.21 22.63 4.03
CA GLU A 107 13.91 24.04 4.36
C GLU A 107 12.41 24.27 4.52
N THR A 108 11.61 23.79 3.56
CA THR A 108 10.17 24.03 3.53
C THR A 108 9.36 22.97 4.30
N LEU A 109 9.98 21.82 4.58
CA LEU A 109 9.34 20.63 5.14
C LEU A 109 8.18 20.07 4.28
N GLU A 110 8.04 20.59 3.06
CA GLU A 110 7.05 20.11 2.10
C GLU A 110 7.57 18.85 1.38
N PRO A 111 6.69 17.89 1.08
CA PRO A 111 7.06 16.72 0.31
C PRO A 111 7.21 17.09 -1.17
N VAL A 112 8.34 16.69 -1.76
CA VAL A 112 8.72 16.95 -3.15
C VAL A 112 8.81 15.65 -3.94
N GLU A 113 8.17 15.63 -5.14
CA GLU A 113 8.26 14.52 -6.09
C GLU A 113 9.59 14.58 -6.85
N TYR A 114 10.42 13.53 -6.78
CA TYR A 114 11.67 13.43 -7.54
C TYR A 114 11.67 12.32 -8.59
N LEU A 115 10.75 11.37 -8.49
CA LEU A 115 10.63 10.25 -9.43
C LEU A 115 9.17 9.86 -9.62
N VAL A 116 8.74 9.76 -10.87
CA VAL A 116 7.48 9.09 -11.23
C VAL A 116 7.73 8.21 -12.45
N LYS A 117 7.56 6.91 -12.29
CA LYS A 117 7.56 5.92 -13.37
C LYS A 117 6.33 5.05 -13.21
N LEU A 118 5.39 5.16 -14.13
CA LEU A 118 4.10 4.46 -14.09
C LEU A 118 3.88 3.67 -15.38
N PRO A 119 3.07 2.60 -15.35
CA PRO A 119 2.58 1.97 -16.57
C PRO A 119 1.83 2.96 -17.44
N GLU A 120 1.97 2.86 -18.77
CA GLU A 120 1.31 3.76 -19.73
C GLU A 120 -0.22 3.70 -19.62
N ASP A 121 -0.78 2.54 -19.27
CA ASP A 121 -2.20 2.27 -19.10
C ASP A 121 -2.67 2.38 -17.63
N ILE A 122 -2.07 3.26 -16.85
CA ILE A 122 -2.36 3.42 -15.42
C ILE A 122 -3.82 3.85 -15.17
N ASP A 123 -4.41 4.60 -16.10
CA ASP A 123 -5.80 5.05 -16.11
C ASP A 123 -6.83 3.91 -16.18
N GLN A 124 -6.41 2.72 -16.69
CA GLN A 124 -7.26 1.56 -16.88
C GLN A 124 -7.10 0.49 -15.79
N ARG A 125 -6.26 0.75 -14.78
CA ARG A 125 -5.90 -0.25 -13.76
C ARG A 125 -6.53 0.06 -12.41
N GLN A 126 -6.79 -0.99 -11.64
CA GLN A 126 -6.94 -0.84 -10.20
C GLN A 126 -5.56 -0.61 -9.61
N ILE A 127 -5.38 0.46 -8.85
CA ILE A 127 -4.09 0.88 -8.30
C ILE A 127 -4.06 0.66 -6.80
N PHE A 128 -3.03 -0.04 -6.32
CA PHE A 128 -2.69 -0.14 -4.92
C PHE A 128 -1.46 0.71 -4.66
N VAL A 129 -1.65 1.87 -4.03
CA VAL A 129 -0.57 2.70 -3.49
C VAL A 129 -0.15 2.09 -2.16
N VAL A 130 1.12 1.72 -2.03
CA VAL A 130 1.61 1.02 -0.85
C VAL A 130 2.72 1.80 -0.15
N ASP A 131 2.58 1.95 1.16
CA ASP A 131 3.57 2.54 2.06
C ASP A 131 3.41 1.90 3.44
N PRO A 132 4.46 1.43 4.12
CA PRO A 132 4.32 0.86 5.45
C PRO A 132 3.62 1.75 6.47
N MET A 133 3.70 3.07 6.35
CA MET A 133 3.19 4.01 7.34
C MET A 133 2.34 5.12 6.73
N LEU A 134 1.18 5.39 7.33
CA LEU A 134 0.38 6.60 7.10
C LEU A 134 0.46 7.48 8.35
N ALA A 135 1.53 8.27 8.46
CA ALA A 135 1.78 9.13 9.61
C ALA A 135 1.09 10.51 9.45
N THR A 136 1.74 11.48 8.85
CA THR A 136 1.17 12.83 8.63
C THR A 136 0.27 12.94 7.40
N GLY A 137 0.30 11.96 6.51
CA GLY A 137 -0.47 11.91 5.27
C GLY A 137 0.12 12.68 4.09
N GLY A 138 1.16 13.48 4.28
CA GLY A 138 1.70 14.34 3.21
C GLY A 138 2.17 13.56 1.97
N SER A 139 3.03 12.55 2.14
CA SER A 139 3.51 11.73 1.02
C SER A 139 2.37 10.97 0.33
N ALA A 140 1.41 10.44 1.10
CA ALA A 140 0.26 9.73 0.55
C ALA A 140 -0.61 10.64 -0.32
N ILE A 141 -0.91 11.87 0.15
CA ILE A 141 -1.70 12.85 -0.61
C ILE A 141 -1.01 13.20 -1.92
N LEU A 142 0.28 13.55 -1.89
CA LEU A 142 1.02 13.88 -3.11
C LEU A 142 1.12 12.72 -4.10
N ALA A 143 1.31 11.49 -3.59
CA ALA A 143 1.34 10.31 -4.45
C ALA A 143 -0.01 10.10 -5.15
N VAL A 144 -1.12 10.28 -4.43
CA VAL A 144 -2.47 10.20 -5.01
C VAL A 144 -2.73 11.36 -5.99
N ASP A 145 -2.32 12.59 -5.66
CA ASP A 145 -2.38 13.73 -6.57
C ASP A 145 -1.63 13.47 -7.87
N SER A 146 -0.41 12.94 -7.75
CA SER A 146 0.45 12.59 -8.89
C SER A 146 -0.20 11.55 -9.81
N LEU A 147 -0.84 10.53 -9.21
CA LEU A 147 -1.58 9.49 -9.94
C LEU A 147 -2.81 10.07 -10.64
N LYS A 148 -3.63 10.86 -9.93
CA LYS A 148 -4.84 11.48 -10.49
C LYS A 148 -4.53 12.44 -11.63
N LYS A 149 -3.47 13.23 -11.54
CA LYS A 149 -2.98 14.09 -12.63
C LYS A 149 -2.64 13.31 -13.90
N ARG A 150 -2.38 12.00 -13.77
CA ARG A 150 -2.06 11.08 -14.88
C ARG A 150 -3.24 10.17 -15.28
N GLY A 151 -4.45 10.53 -14.85
CA GLY A 151 -5.70 9.85 -15.23
C GLY A 151 -6.10 8.67 -14.36
N ALA A 152 -5.35 8.34 -13.31
CA ALA A 152 -5.70 7.26 -12.41
C ALA A 152 -7.00 7.56 -11.65
N ALA A 153 -7.97 6.64 -11.69
CA ALA A 153 -9.28 6.80 -11.07
C ALA A 153 -9.53 5.79 -9.93
N ASN A 154 -9.09 4.56 -10.09
CA ASN A 154 -9.36 3.48 -9.13
C ASN A 154 -8.16 3.28 -8.20
N ILE A 155 -8.12 4.02 -7.09
CA ILE A 155 -6.98 4.03 -6.17
C ILE A 155 -7.39 3.51 -4.81
N LYS A 156 -6.60 2.57 -4.27
CA LYS A 156 -6.63 2.15 -2.87
C LYS A 156 -5.27 2.43 -2.25
N PHE A 157 -5.28 3.02 -1.06
CA PHE A 157 -4.07 3.22 -0.27
C PHE A 157 -3.96 2.12 0.79
N VAL A 158 -2.80 1.47 0.88
CA VAL A 158 -2.57 0.33 1.78
C VAL A 158 -1.32 0.57 2.60
N CYS A 159 -1.44 0.52 3.93
CA CYS A 159 -0.33 0.66 4.86
C CYS A 159 -0.39 -0.36 5.99
N LEU A 160 0.74 -0.59 6.68
CA LEU A 160 0.80 -1.51 7.81
C LEU A 160 0.29 -0.84 9.08
N VAL A 161 0.70 0.40 9.34
CA VAL A 161 0.25 1.19 10.48
C VAL A 161 -0.15 2.59 10.04
N ALA A 162 -1.19 3.12 10.66
CA ALA A 162 -1.70 4.46 10.40
C ALA A 162 -1.91 5.24 11.71
N ALA A 163 -1.76 6.56 11.65
CA ALA A 163 -2.20 7.48 12.68
C ALA A 163 -3.55 8.11 12.29
N PRO A 164 -4.44 8.42 13.24
CA PRO A 164 -5.72 9.06 12.96
C PRO A 164 -5.59 10.37 12.18
N GLU A 165 -4.54 11.15 12.46
CA GLU A 165 -4.24 12.42 11.80
C GLU A 165 -3.96 12.23 10.31
N GLY A 166 -3.16 11.20 9.95
CA GLY A 166 -2.84 10.88 8.57
C GLY A 166 -4.04 10.34 7.80
N VAL A 167 -4.82 9.47 8.43
CA VAL A 167 -6.06 8.93 7.85
C VAL A 167 -7.03 10.06 7.54
N LYS A 168 -7.30 10.93 8.54
CA LYS A 168 -8.19 12.07 8.36
C LYS A 168 -7.71 12.99 7.22
N LYS A 169 -6.43 13.34 7.22
CA LYS A 169 -5.87 14.26 6.22
C LYS A 169 -5.95 13.68 4.80
N LEU A 170 -5.70 12.37 4.63
CA LEU A 170 -5.83 11.70 3.34
C LEU A 170 -7.29 11.61 2.89
N GLN A 171 -8.23 11.31 3.80
CA GLN A 171 -9.66 11.28 3.50
C GLN A 171 -10.22 12.67 3.14
N ASP A 172 -9.76 13.71 3.83
CA ASP A 172 -10.18 15.11 3.53
C ASP A 172 -9.70 15.55 2.15
N ALA A 173 -8.47 15.18 1.76
CA ALA A 173 -7.90 15.52 0.46
C ALA A 173 -8.45 14.66 -0.69
N HIS A 174 -8.66 13.38 -0.43
CA HIS A 174 -9.09 12.38 -1.42
C HIS A 174 -10.23 11.52 -0.88
N PRO A 175 -11.45 12.07 -0.78
CA PRO A 175 -12.61 11.37 -0.22
C PRO A 175 -13.10 10.17 -1.05
N ASP A 176 -12.55 9.95 -2.23
CA ASP A 176 -12.84 8.86 -3.16
C ASP A 176 -11.84 7.70 -3.06
N VAL A 177 -10.75 7.85 -2.29
CA VAL A 177 -9.71 6.82 -2.12
C VAL A 177 -10.03 5.93 -0.93
N ASP A 178 -10.04 4.61 -1.16
CA ASP A 178 -10.14 3.66 -0.08
C ASP A 178 -8.81 3.52 0.67
N ILE A 179 -8.87 3.48 2.00
CA ILE A 179 -7.69 3.36 2.86
C ILE A 179 -7.79 2.06 3.65
N TYR A 180 -6.75 1.25 3.56
CA TYR A 180 -6.62 0.00 4.31
C TYR A 180 -5.35 0.01 5.15
N THR A 181 -5.48 -0.39 6.41
CA THR A 181 -4.34 -0.52 7.35
C THR A 181 -4.44 -1.81 8.17
N ALA A 182 -3.30 -2.37 8.58
CA ALA A 182 -3.30 -3.49 9.51
C ALA A 182 -3.51 -3.03 10.96
N ALA A 183 -3.15 -1.78 11.30
CA ALA A 183 -3.47 -1.18 12.59
C ALA A 183 -3.67 0.33 12.47
N LEU A 184 -4.66 0.84 13.21
CA LEU A 184 -4.80 2.27 13.52
C LEU A 184 -4.23 2.49 14.91
N ASP A 185 -3.13 3.23 15.00
CA ASP A 185 -2.44 3.54 16.24
C ASP A 185 -3.03 4.78 16.92
N GLU A 186 -2.48 5.17 18.09
CA GLU A 186 -3.12 6.16 18.94
C GLU A 186 -3.04 7.58 18.39
N LYS A 187 -1.85 8.01 17.96
CA LYS A 187 -1.56 9.40 17.56
C LYS A 187 -0.17 9.53 16.93
N LEU A 188 0.15 10.73 16.50
CA LEU A 188 1.52 11.16 16.23
C LEU A 188 2.16 11.79 17.48
N ASN A 189 3.47 11.59 17.65
CA ASN A 189 4.24 12.36 18.64
C ASN A 189 4.68 13.72 18.06
N GLU A 190 5.40 14.53 18.87
CA GLU A 190 5.89 15.85 18.49
C GLU A 190 6.86 15.86 17.30
N HIS A 191 7.48 14.71 16.99
CA HIS A 191 8.38 14.54 15.85
C HIS A 191 7.69 13.93 14.62
N GLY A 192 6.37 13.70 14.68
CA GLY A 192 5.58 13.12 13.58
C GLY A 192 5.69 11.61 13.45
N TYR A 193 6.23 10.90 14.45
CA TYR A 193 6.21 9.44 14.51
C TYR A 193 4.89 8.92 15.05
N ILE A 194 4.43 7.80 14.48
CA ILE A 194 3.25 7.07 14.96
C ILE A 194 3.55 6.44 16.34
N VAL A 195 2.62 6.54 17.27
CA VAL A 195 2.71 5.97 18.64
C VAL A 195 1.56 4.98 18.84
N PRO A 196 1.85 3.71 19.23
CA PRO A 196 3.17 3.11 19.51
C PRO A 196 4.03 2.89 18.26
N GLY A 197 3.47 2.79 17.07
CA GLY A 197 4.18 2.74 15.80
C GLY A 197 5.07 1.51 15.61
N LEU A 198 6.09 1.68 14.76
CA LEU A 198 7.12 0.67 14.48
C LEU A 198 8.49 1.32 14.19
N GLY A 199 8.67 2.61 14.55
CA GLY A 199 9.87 3.37 14.23
C GLY A 199 9.90 3.86 12.78
N ASP A 200 11.09 4.10 12.21
CA ASP A 200 11.24 4.42 10.79
C ASP A 200 11.30 3.14 9.96
N ALA A 201 10.26 2.93 9.14
CA ALA A 201 10.15 1.72 8.32
C ALA A 201 11.24 1.64 7.25
N GLY A 202 11.66 2.76 6.67
CA GLY A 202 12.72 2.80 5.67
C GLY A 202 14.05 2.36 6.26
N ASP A 203 14.45 2.95 7.38
CA ASP A 203 15.71 2.61 8.04
C ASP A 203 15.71 1.14 8.53
N ARG A 204 14.59 0.67 9.05
CA ARG A 204 14.46 -0.72 9.49
C ARG A 204 14.47 -1.73 8.33
N LEU A 205 13.88 -1.36 7.17
CA LEU A 205 13.91 -2.18 5.95
C LEU A 205 15.30 -2.28 5.34
N PHE A 206 16.04 -1.16 5.34
CA PHE A 206 17.29 -1.04 4.58
C PHE A 206 18.53 -1.09 5.45
N GLY A 207 18.37 -1.00 6.77
CA GLY A 207 19.50 -1.00 7.71
C GLY A 207 20.36 0.26 7.57
N THR A 208 19.72 1.42 7.37
CA THR A 208 20.40 2.70 7.10
C THR A 208 20.69 3.53 8.37
N LYS A 209 20.38 3.00 9.55
CA LYS A 209 20.80 3.50 10.87
C LYS A 209 21.27 2.37 11.74
#